data_068e193fce4107c5d47cc5e55560e9ff
#
_entry.id   068e193fce4107c5d47cc5e55560e9ff
#
_cell.length_a   1.000
_cell.length_b   1.000
_cell.length_c   1.000
_cell.angle_alpha   90.00
_cell.angle_beta   90.00
_cell.angle_gamma   90.00
#
_symmetry.space_group_name_H-M   'P 1'
#
loop_
_entity.id
_entity.type
_entity.pdbx_description
1 polymer ?
#
loop_
_entity_poly.entity_id
_entity_poly.type
_entity_poly.pdbx_seq_one_letter_code
_entity_poly.pdbx_strand_id
1 'polypeptide(L)'
;MAVVGREQHRGGSANIIMEMSNTRTYKVAGFSFGIEVPESEALLDSMSNLTPFICDSPQEDHIFDLKVVESVPDSGAELIFRSDDGPGFPEISLFKAEDGWIVRVRPLPQLPEASVTHIDADFSKAELQFLDPKEHVFAMNNTLMLMFAFSTACRGALEMHSSVVMNASKGYMFLGKSGTGKSTHSKLWIKNIPGTELLNDDNPILRLMPDGSARVFGSPWSGKTPCYKNKDVPVGAIVRIRQAPFNKIERLGTIQAYATLMSSASSFRPFQKLAEGWHRTLEGLVAVTPCYILDCLPDDDAAVVCHNAVANG
;
A
#
# COMPACT_ATOMS: atom_id res chain seq x y z
N MET A 1 46.94 -66.44 -15.36
CA MET A 1 45.54 -66.26 -15.82
C MET A 1 44.89 -65.30 -14.81
N ALA A 2 44.72 -64.03 -15.22
CA ALA A 2 44.13 -62.98 -14.44
C ALA A 2 42.68 -62.74 -14.96
N VAL A 3 41.72 -62.83 -14.04
CA VAL A 3 40.32 -62.50 -14.33
C VAL A 3 40.09 -61.05 -13.90
N VAL A 4 39.77 -60.21 -14.88
CA VAL A 4 39.44 -58.80 -14.68
C VAL A 4 37.98 -58.70 -14.28
N GLY A 5 37.70 -58.20 -13.05
CA GLY A 5 36.38 -57.81 -12.62
C GLY A 5 35.97 -56.45 -13.21
N ARG A 6 34.82 -56.38 -13.87
CA ARG A 6 34.19 -55.13 -14.32
C ARG A 6 33.38 -54.52 -13.14
N GLU A 7 33.76 -53.38 -12.68
CA GLU A 7 32.91 -52.53 -11.84
C GLU A 7 31.92 -51.81 -12.74
N GLN A 8 30.64 -52.00 -12.51
CA GLN A 8 29.54 -51.21 -13.08
C GLN A 8 29.33 -49.99 -12.20
N HIS A 9 29.76 -48.82 -12.66
CA HIS A 9 29.30 -47.52 -12.17
C HIS A 9 27.84 -47.33 -12.56
N ARG A 10 26.92 -47.43 -11.63
CA ARG A 10 25.56 -46.91 -11.73
C ARG A 10 25.63 -45.39 -11.48
N GLY A 11 25.67 -44.60 -12.56
CA GLY A 11 25.45 -43.17 -12.50
C GLY A 11 23.97 -42.89 -12.18
N GLY A 12 23.67 -42.51 -10.94
CA GLY A 12 22.41 -41.91 -10.57
C GLY A 12 22.38 -40.46 -11.13
N SER A 13 21.68 -40.23 -12.22
CA SER A 13 21.31 -38.88 -12.65
C SER A 13 20.35 -38.32 -11.61
N ALA A 14 20.83 -37.48 -10.72
CA ALA A 14 19.97 -36.60 -9.94
C ALA A 14 19.32 -35.63 -10.96
N ASN A 15 18.06 -35.84 -11.29
CA ASN A 15 17.25 -34.86 -11.95
C ASN A 15 17.12 -33.69 -10.96
N ILE A 16 17.94 -32.65 -11.14
CA ILE A 16 17.69 -31.34 -10.59
C ILE A 16 16.49 -30.81 -11.37
N ILE A 17 15.30 -30.97 -10.82
CA ILE A 17 14.12 -30.24 -11.28
C ILE A 17 14.45 -28.79 -10.92
N MET A 18 14.90 -28.02 -11.92
CA MET A 18 14.90 -26.56 -11.80
C MET A 18 13.43 -26.16 -11.69
N GLU A 19 12.99 -25.81 -10.49
CA GLU A 19 11.72 -25.12 -10.32
C GLU A 19 11.79 -23.84 -11.14
N MET A 20 10.98 -23.77 -12.20
CA MET A 20 10.83 -22.56 -13.00
C MET A 20 10.01 -21.58 -12.16
N SER A 21 10.69 -20.68 -11.46
CA SER A 21 10.03 -19.59 -10.76
C SER A 21 9.70 -18.47 -11.74
N ASN A 22 8.48 -17.97 -11.68
CA ASN A 22 8.05 -16.82 -12.46
C ASN A 22 8.17 -15.55 -11.60
N THR A 23 9.09 -14.67 -12.00
CA THR A 23 9.32 -13.39 -11.31
C THR A 23 8.79 -12.25 -12.15
N ARG A 24 8.02 -11.36 -11.54
CA ARG A 24 7.53 -10.14 -12.19
C ARG A 24 7.87 -8.92 -11.32
N THR A 25 8.35 -7.85 -11.95
CA THR A 25 8.71 -6.62 -11.26
C THR A 25 7.65 -5.55 -11.47
N TYR A 26 7.39 -4.78 -10.42
CA TYR A 26 6.41 -3.70 -10.40
C TYR A 26 7.05 -2.41 -9.92
N LYS A 27 6.48 -1.26 -10.36
CA LYS A 27 6.93 0.07 -9.92
C LYS A 27 5.74 0.91 -9.47
N VAL A 28 5.72 1.26 -8.18
CA VAL A 28 4.68 2.06 -7.53
C VAL A 28 5.32 3.29 -6.90
N ALA A 29 4.81 4.46 -7.22
CA ALA A 29 5.30 5.72 -6.66
C ALA A 29 6.83 5.91 -6.76
N GLY A 30 7.44 5.41 -7.84
CA GLY A 30 8.89 5.49 -8.07
C GLY A 30 9.71 4.36 -7.44
N PHE A 31 9.16 3.54 -6.56
CA PHE A 31 9.82 2.37 -5.96
C PHE A 31 9.48 1.09 -6.72
N SER A 32 10.47 0.22 -6.94
CA SER A 32 10.23 -1.09 -7.53
C SER A 32 10.27 -2.21 -6.49
N PHE A 33 9.53 -3.28 -6.76
CA PHE A 33 9.55 -4.52 -5.98
C PHE A 33 9.30 -5.72 -6.88
N GLY A 34 9.81 -6.89 -6.47
CA GLY A 34 9.67 -8.16 -7.16
C GLY A 34 8.62 -9.07 -6.52
N ILE A 35 7.92 -9.85 -7.34
CA ILE A 35 7.06 -10.95 -6.87
C ILE A 35 7.47 -12.21 -7.61
N GLU A 36 7.88 -13.24 -6.85
CA GLU A 36 8.21 -14.57 -7.33
C GLU A 36 7.11 -15.56 -6.94
N VAL A 37 6.56 -16.27 -7.92
CA VAL A 37 5.55 -17.31 -7.69
C VAL A 37 6.03 -18.64 -8.23
N PRO A 38 5.70 -19.79 -7.58
CA PRO A 38 6.04 -21.10 -8.10
C PRO A 38 5.20 -21.44 -9.34
N GLU A 39 5.79 -22.14 -10.29
CA GLU A 39 5.22 -22.91 -11.40
C GLU A 39 4.22 -22.25 -12.37
N SER A 40 3.49 -21.21 -11.99
CA SER A 40 2.43 -20.63 -12.85
C SER A 40 2.29 -19.13 -12.70
N GLU A 41 2.31 -18.41 -13.81
CA GLU A 41 1.98 -16.97 -13.83
C GLU A 41 0.50 -16.68 -13.57
N ALA A 42 -0.37 -17.69 -13.51
CA ALA A 42 -1.82 -17.52 -13.36
C ALA A 42 -2.21 -16.68 -12.13
N LEU A 43 -1.46 -16.79 -11.03
CA LEU A 43 -1.68 -15.95 -9.85
C LEU A 43 -1.41 -14.47 -10.18
N LEU A 44 -0.27 -14.16 -10.80
CA LEU A 44 0.09 -12.79 -11.16
C LEU A 44 -0.87 -12.21 -12.21
N ASP A 45 -1.36 -13.04 -13.14
CA ASP A 45 -2.33 -12.64 -14.14
C ASP A 45 -3.71 -12.36 -13.54
N SER A 46 -4.07 -13.03 -12.45
CA SER A 46 -5.31 -12.76 -11.71
C SER A 46 -5.31 -11.40 -10.99
N MET A 47 -4.12 -10.81 -10.79
CA MET A 47 -3.94 -9.53 -10.09
C MET A 47 -3.99 -8.34 -11.06
N SER A 48 -5.15 -8.13 -11.68
CA SER A 48 -5.35 -7.06 -12.69
C SER A 48 -5.06 -5.65 -12.17
N ASN A 49 -5.16 -5.43 -10.86
CA ASN A 49 -4.80 -4.17 -10.21
C ASN A 49 -3.31 -3.84 -10.30
N LEU A 50 -2.44 -4.83 -10.37
CA LEU A 50 -0.98 -4.66 -10.52
C LEU A 50 -0.55 -4.44 -11.99
N THR A 51 -1.37 -4.80 -12.96
CA THR A 51 -1.02 -4.72 -14.39
C THR A 51 -0.49 -3.35 -14.83
N PRO A 52 -1.08 -2.20 -14.46
CA PRO A 52 -0.57 -0.89 -14.85
C PRO A 52 0.80 -0.53 -14.26
N PHE A 53 1.27 -1.30 -13.29
CA PHE A 53 2.50 -1.04 -12.52
C PHE A 53 3.65 -1.99 -12.91
N ILE A 54 3.45 -2.90 -13.87
CA ILE A 54 4.51 -3.79 -14.36
C ILE A 54 5.65 -2.95 -14.94
N CYS A 55 6.89 -3.32 -14.64
CA CYS A 55 8.10 -2.77 -15.24
C CYS A 55 9.08 -3.88 -15.62
N ASP A 56 9.94 -3.61 -16.61
CA ASP A 56 10.77 -4.65 -17.26
C ASP A 56 11.92 -5.17 -16.37
N SER A 57 12.33 -4.40 -15.36
CA SER A 57 13.44 -4.78 -14.47
C SER A 57 13.40 -3.99 -13.16
N PRO A 58 14.07 -4.49 -12.10
CA PRO A 58 14.31 -3.71 -10.88
C PRO A 58 14.99 -2.38 -11.19
N GLN A 59 14.56 -1.31 -10.51
CA GLN A 59 15.09 0.04 -10.66
C GLN A 59 16.05 0.34 -9.51
N GLU A 60 16.75 1.48 -9.57
CA GLU A 60 17.67 1.92 -8.49
C GLU A 60 16.99 1.97 -7.11
N ASP A 61 15.69 2.34 -7.08
CA ASP A 61 14.86 2.38 -5.86
C ASP A 61 14.12 1.05 -5.62
N HIS A 62 14.78 -0.09 -5.83
CA HIS A 62 14.22 -1.40 -5.46
C HIS A 62 14.11 -1.54 -3.94
N ILE A 63 12.95 -1.98 -3.45
CA ILE A 63 12.65 -1.91 -2.00
C ILE A 63 12.46 -3.28 -1.35
N PHE A 64 11.90 -4.27 -2.05
CA PHE A 64 11.76 -5.64 -1.54
C PHE A 64 11.48 -6.65 -2.64
N ASP A 65 11.72 -7.93 -2.32
CA ASP A 65 11.25 -9.09 -3.07
C ASP A 65 10.31 -9.94 -2.20
N LEU A 66 9.18 -10.32 -2.78
CA LEU A 66 8.21 -11.22 -2.16
C LEU A 66 8.18 -12.53 -2.92
N LYS A 67 8.39 -13.63 -2.20
CA LYS A 67 8.30 -15.00 -2.75
C LYS A 67 7.10 -15.73 -2.17
N VAL A 68 6.30 -16.35 -3.02
CA VAL A 68 5.26 -17.28 -2.58
C VAL A 68 5.90 -18.64 -2.34
N VAL A 69 5.65 -19.19 -1.15
CA VAL A 69 6.23 -20.47 -0.68
C VAL A 69 5.15 -21.44 -0.19
N GLU A 70 5.46 -22.72 -0.14
CA GLU A 70 4.53 -23.74 0.36
C GLU A 70 4.33 -23.67 1.88
N SER A 71 5.37 -23.29 2.62
CA SER A 71 5.34 -23.25 4.08
C SER A 71 6.25 -22.17 4.64
N VAL A 72 5.72 -21.42 5.60
CA VAL A 72 6.47 -20.44 6.41
C VAL A 72 6.65 -21.02 7.82
N PRO A 73 7.89 -21.23 8.31
CA PRO A 73 8.14 -21.60 9.71
C PRO A 73 7.77 -20.43 10.62
N ASP A 74 6.87 -20.65 11.58
CA ASP A 74 6.41 -19.59 12.50
C ASP A 74 6.39 -20.02 13.97
N SER A 75 7.04 -21.13 14.32
CA SER A 75 7.11 -21.64 15.69
C SER A 75 7.95 -20.72 16.58
N GLY A 76 7.43 -20.40 17.76
CA GLY A 76 8.16 -19.61 18.77
C GLY A 76 8.11 -18.10 18.57
N ALA A 77 7.36 -17.59 17.61
CA ALA A 77 7.18 -16.15 17.42
C ALA A 77 6.29 -15.52 18.50
N GLU A 78 6.68 -14.36 19.02
CA GLU A 78 5.96 -13.61 20.05
C GLU A 78 5.01 -12.59 19.45
N LEU A 79 3.72 -12.60 19.86
CA LEU A 79 2.74 -11.61 19.41
C LEU A 79 3.11 -10.20 19.94
N ILE A 80 3.35 -9.27 19.02
CA ILE A 80 3.68 -7.86 19.32
C ILE A 80 2.50 -6.94 19.10
N PHE A 81 1.68 -7.21 18.07
CA PHE A 81 0.57 -6.35 17.70
C PHE A 81 -0.56 -7.14 17.06
N ARG A 82 -1.79 -6.70 17.30
CA ARG A 82 -2.99 -7.14 16.57
C ARG A 82 -3.85 -5.92 16.28
N SER A 83 -4.30 -5.79 15.03
CA SER A 83 -5.22 -4.71 14.67
C SER A 83 -6.60 -4.93 15.31
N ASP A 84 -7.25 -3.84 15.68
CA ASP A 84 -8.62 -3.83 16.21
C ASP A 84 -9.41 -2.70 15.52
N ASP A 85 -9.66 -2.87 14.23
CA ASP A 85 -10.41 -1.91 13.42
C ASP A 85 -11.92 -2.20 13.42
N GLY A 86 -12.32 -3.24 14.15
CA GLY A 86 -13.70 -3.67 14.32
C GLY A 86 -14.11 -4.87 13.46
N PRO A 87 -15.30 -5.43 13.68
CA PRO A 87 -15.71 -6.74 13.16
C PRO A 87 -15.88 -6.81 11.63
N GLY A 88 -15.91 -5.68 10.94
CA GLY A 88 -16.05 -5.60 9.48
C GLY A 88 -14.75 -5.35 8.73
N PHE A 89 -13.61 -5.38 9.42
CA PHE A 89 -12.28 -5.10 8.85
C PHE A 89 -11.37 -6.33 8.94
N PRO A 90 -10.34 -6.41 8.08
CA PRO A 90 -9.31 -7.42 8.20
C PRO A 90 -8.58 -7.34 9.53
N GLU A 91 -8.22 -8.50 10.09
CA GLU A 91 -7.36 -8.57 11.26
C GLU A 91 -5.93 -8.87 10.80
N ILE A 92 -4.98 -8.03 11.23
CA ILE A 92 -3.55 -8.18 10.98
C ILE A 92 -2.88 -8.43 12.33
N SER A 93 -2.18 -9.55 12.45
CA SER A 93 -1.38 -9.87 13.63
C SER A 93 0.11 -9.91 13.26
N LEU A 94 0.93 -9.22 14.05
CA LEU A 94 2.38 -9.17 13.91
C LEU A 94 3.04 -9.89 15.08
N PHE A 95 4.00 -10.74 14.75
CA PHE A 95 4.80 -11.47 15.72
C PHE A 95 6.28 -11.18 15.49
N LYS A 96 7.07 -11.15 16.57
CA LYS A 96 8.53 -11.12 16.52
C LYS A 96 9.05 -12.55 16.40
N ALA A 97 9.81 -12.82 15.35
CA ALA A 97 10.58 -14.04 15.15
C ALA A 97 12.07 -13.80 15.47
N GLU A 98 12.87 -14.85 15.48
CA GLU A 98 14.31 -14.76 15.77
C GLU A 98 15.05 -13.94 14.70
N ASP A 99 14.73 -14.17 13.43
CA ASP A 99 15.40 -13.61 12.25
C ASP A 99 14.59 -12.56 11.51
N GLY A 100 13.45 -12.11 12.08
CA GLY A 100 12.58 -11.15 11.42
C GLY A 100 11.22 -11.02 12.08
N TRP A 101 10.18 -11.10 11.26
CA TRP A 101 8.80 -10.86 11.64
C TRP A 101 7.87 -11.85 10.96
N ILE A 102 6.81 -12.25 11.67
CA ILE A 102 5.71 -13.00 11.09
C ILE A 102 4.47 -12.12 11.06
N VAL A 103 3.85 -12.02 9.89
CA VAL A 103 2.55 -11.34 9.72
C VAL A 103 1.51 -12.39 9.36
N ARG A 104 0.38 -12.37 10.06
CA ARG A 104 -0.80 -13.16 9.74
C ARG A 104 -1.94 -12.24 9.36
N VAL A 105 -2.62 -12.56 8.28
CA VAL A 105 -3.73 -11.77 7.76
C VAL A 105 -4.99 -12.62 7.73
N ARG A 106 -6.07 -12.06 8.28
CA ARG A 106 -7.39 -12.68 8.35
C ARG A 106 -8.41 -11.74 7.71
N PRO A 107 -9.26 -12.20 6.77
CA PRO A 107 -10.21 -11.33 6.07
C PRO A 107 -11.22 -10.65 7.00
N LEU A 108 -11.68 -11.39 8.00
CA LEU A 108 -12.54 -10.91 9.09
C LEU A 108 -12.18 -11.66 10.37
N PRO A 109 -12.37 -11.07 11.56
CA PRO A 109 -12.00 -11.71 12.83
C PRO A 109 -12.59 -13.11 13.08
N GLN A 110 -13.76 -13.39 12.50
CA GLN A 110 -14.46 -14.68 12.65
C GLN A 110 -14.08 -15.71 11.56
N LEU A 111 -13.31 -15.33 10.53
CA LEU A 111 -12.87 -16.23 9.47
C LEU A 111 -11.50 -16.84 9.78
N PRO A 112 -11.10 -17.93 9.11
CA PRO A 112 -9.74 -18.43 9.15
C PRO A 112 -8.72 -17.40 8.66
N GLU A 113 -7.46 -17.57 9.01
CA GLU A 113 -6.36 -16.81 8.45
C GLU A 113 -6.21 -17.13 6.96
N ALA A 114 -6.02 -16.08 6.14
CA ALA A 114 -5.82 -16.22 4.71
C ALA A 114 -4.36 -16.49 4.36
N SER A 115 -3.44 -15.93 5.16
CA SER A 115 -2.01 -16.05 4.91
C SER A 115 -1.16 -15.91 6.17
N VAL A 116 0.05 -16.46 6.04
CA VAL A 116 1.19 -16.20 6.92
C VAL A 116 2.33 -15.70 6.06
N THR A 117 3.05 -14.67 6.52
CA THR A 117 4.20 -14.10 5.83
C THR A 117 5.36 -13.96 6.78
N HIS A 118 6.53 -14.52 6.42
CA HIS A 118 7.79 -14.20 7.07
C HIS A 118 8.42 -13.00 6.37
N ILE A 119 8.91 -12.02 7.14
CA ILE A 119 9.56 -10.81 6.65
C ILE A 119 10.92 -10.69 7.34
N ASP A 120 11.97 -10.45 6.60
CA ASP A 120 13.31 -10.27 7.15
C ASP A 120 13.42 -9.00 8.02
N ALA A 121 14.48 -8.90 8.82
CA ALA A 121 14.67 -7.81 9.76
C ALA A 121 14.78 -6.41 9.09
N ASP A 122 15.18 -6.36 7.82
CA ASP A 122 15.38 -5.13 7.05
C ASP A 122 14.20 -4.79 6.14
N PHE A 123 13.11 -5.58 6.15
CA PHE A 123 11.93 -5.42 5.30
C PHE A 123 12.26 -5.42 3.80
N SER A 124 13.29 -6.18 3.41
CA SER A 124 13.75 -6.30 2.02
C SER A 124 13.32 -7.60 1.36
N LYS A 125 12.94 -8.61 2.15
CA LYS A 125 12.47 -9.91 1.67
C LYS A 125 11.27 -10.37 2.44
N ALA A 126 10.32 -10.99 1.73
CA ALA A 126 9.16 -11.61 2.32
C ALA A 126 8.88 -12.98 1.69
N GLU A 127 8.51 -13.95 2.51
CA GLU A 127 8.03 -15.28 2.10
C GLU A 127 6.57 -15.40 2.50
N LEU A 128 5.68 -15.55 1.51
CA LEU A 128 4.23 -15.59 1.68
C LEU A 128 3.71 -17.00 1.47
N GLN A 129 3.04 -17.54 2.48
CA GLN A 129 2.25 -18.77 2.40
C GLN A 129 0.76 -18.44 2.38
N PHE A 130 0.03 -18.95 1.39
CA PHE A 130 -1.43 -18.92 1.39
C PHE A 130 -1.98 -20.06 2.25
N LEU A 131 -2.85 -19.74 3.21
CA LEU A 131 -3.55 -20.72 4.05
C LEU A 131 -4.93 -21.08 3.47
N ASP A 132 -5.55 -20.13 2.75
CA ASP A 132 -6.79 -20.35 1.99
C ASP A 132 -6.58 -19.98 0.52
N PRO A 133 -6.61 -20.96 -0.39
CA PRO A 133 -6.47 -20.68 -1.83
C PRO A 133 -7.52 -19.75 -2.42
N LYS A 134 -8.70 -19.61 -1.79
CA LYS A 134 -9.75 -18.70 -2.24
C LYS A 134 -9.44 -17.24 -1.94
N GLU A 135 -8.61 -17.00 -0.93
CA GLU A 135 -8.23 -15.68 -0.44
C GLU A 135 -6.87 -15.20 -0.98
N HIS A 136 -6.29 -15.88 -1.99
CA HIS A 136 -4.95 -15.57 -2.47
C HIS A 136 -4.78 -14.12 -2.97
N VAL A 137 -5.76 -13.55 -3.68
CA VAL A 137 -5.72 -12.15 -4.15
C VAL A 137 -5.79 -11.18 -2.96
N PHE A 138 -6.67 -11.45 -1.99
CA PHE A 138 -6.78 -10.68 -0.77
C PHE A 138 -5.48 -10.73 0.04
N ALA A 139 -4.95 -11.92 0.28
CA ALA A 139 -3.71 -12.15 1.03
C ALA A 139 -2.51 -11.46 0.36
N MET A 140 -2.34 -11.62 -0.96
CA MET A 140 -1.27 -10.98 -1.73
C MET A 140 -1.35 -9.46 -1.62
N ASN A 141 -2.53 -8.85 -1.86
CA ASN A 141 -2.68 -7.40 -1.81
C ASN A 141 -2.37 -6.84 -0.41
N ASN A 142 -2.84 -7.47 0.66
CA ASN A 142 -2.56 -7.02 2.03
C ASN A 142 -1.08 -7.16 2.37
N THR A 143 -0.43 -8.26 1.97
CA THR A 143 1.01 -8.44 2.18
C THR A 143 1.83 -7.39 1.43
N LEU A 144 1.49 -7.12 0.16
CA LEU A 144 2.18 -6.09 -0.64
C LEU A 144 1.99 -4.68 -0.06
N MET A 145 0.79 -4.33 0.42
CA MET A 145 0.54 -3.07 1.10
C MET A 145 1.41 -2.91 2.34
N LEU A 146 1.46 -3.93 3.20
CA LEU A 146 2.29 -3.94 4.41
C LEU A 146 3.77 -3.83 4.08
N MET A 147 4.26 -4.64 3.14
CA MET A 147 5.66 -4.60 2.70
C MET A 147 6.02 -3.23 2.14
N PHE A 148 5.16 -2.64 1.31
CA PHE A 148 5.37 -1.31 0.76
C PHE A 148 5.44 -0.25 1.86
N ALA A 149 4.49 -0.26 2.80
CA ALA A 149 4.46 0.68 3.92
C ALA A 149 5.72 0.56 4.81
N PHE A 150 6.18 -0.67 5.11
CA PHE A 150 7.40 -0.88 5.91
C PHE A 150 8.65 -0.41 5.18
N SER A 151 8.83 -0.83 3.92
CA SER A 151 10.03 -0.56 3.15
C SER A 151 10.16 0.91 2.77
N THR A 152 9.06 1.67 2.73
CA THR A 152 9.06 3.10 2.35
C THR A 152 8.94 4.08 3.51
N ALA A 153 8.66 3.63 4.73
CA ALA A 153 8.45 4.48 5.91
C ALA A 153 9.61 5.47 6.17
N CYS A 154 10.87 5.07 5.89
CA CYS A 154 12.05 5.92 6.02
C CYS A 154 12.48 6.58 4.71
N ARG A 155 11.71 6.44 3.62
CA ARG A 155 12.06 6.89 2.27
C ARG A 155 11.17 8.03 1.75
N GLY A 156 10.48 8.72 2.65
CA GLY A 156 9.65 9.88 2.30
C GLY A 156 8.32 9.53 1.63
N ALA A 157 7.80 8.31 1.77
CA ALA A 157 6.52 7.91 1.19
C ALA A 157 5.56 7.36 2.25
N LEU A 158 4.30 7.73 2.14
CA LEU A 158 3.22 7.31 3.02
C LEU A 158 2.05 6.78 2.20
N GLU A 159 1.57 5.63 2.57
CA GLU A 159 0.28 5.13 2.10
C GLU A 159 -0.83 5.81 2.88
N MET A 160 -1.82 6.37 2.16
CA MET A 160 -2.84 7.25 2.75
C MET A 160 -4.24 6.68 2.58
N HIS A 161 -5.00 6.54 3.65
CA HIS A 161 -6.42 6.24 3.54
C HIS A 161 -7.20 7.48 3.05
N SER A 162 -7.27 7.66 1.72
CA SER A 162 -7.85 8.84 1.09
C SER A 162 -8.44 8.56 -0.28
N SER A 163 -9.32 9.44 -0.76
CA SER A 163 -9.74 9.51 -2.16
C SER A 163 -9.08 10.71 -2.83
N VAL A 164 -8.56 10.55 -4.05
CA VAL A 164 -7.79 11.58 -4.75
C VAL A 164 -8.35 11.85 -6.13
N VAL A 165 -8.59 13.10 -6.42
CA VAL A 165 -8.90 13.57 -7.78
C VAL A 165 -7.76 14.41 -8.34
N MET A 166 -7.63 14.41 -9.66
CA MET A 166 -6.74 15.29 -10.41
C MET A 166 -7.57 16.38 -11.09
N ASN A 167 -7.14 17.62 -10.97
CA ASN A 167 -7.68 18.74 -11.73
C ASN A 167 -6.58 19.78 -11.99
N ALA A 168 -6.53 20.37 -13.17
CA ALA A 168 -5.52 21.38 -13.57
C ALA A 168 -4.08 20.96 -13.22
N SER A 169 -3.72 19.70 -13.49
CA SER A 169 -2.40 19.08 -13.23
C SER A 169 -1.99 19.04 -11.75
N LYS A 170 -2.91 19.18 -10.81
CA LYS A 170 -2.71 19.02 -9.37
C LYS A 170 -3.58 17.90 -8.80
N GLY A 171 -3.15 17.28 -7.70
CA GLY A 171 -3.90 16.29 -6.95
C GLY A 171 -4.57 16.90 -5.72
N TYR A 172 -5.82 16.59 -5.52
CA TYR A 172 -6.60 17.02 -4.35
C TYR A 172 -7.03 15.78 -3.57
N MET A 173 -6.55 15.68 -2.32
CA MET A 173 -6.71 14.51 -1.48
C MET A 173 -7.81 14.73 -0.45
N PHE A 174 -8.77 13.83 -0.39
CA PHE A 174 -9.89 13.88 0.57
C PHE A 174 -9.68 12.84 1.67
N LEU A 175 -9.47 13.30 2.89
CA LEU A 175 -9.23 12.50 4.09
C LEU A 175 -10.47 12.42 4.97
N GLY A 176 -10.54 11.39 5.80
CA GLY A 176 -11.61 11.20 6.79
C GLY A 176 -11.78 9.73 7.12
N LYS A 177 -12.47 9.43 8.22
CA LYS A 177 -12.79 8.05 8.63
C LYS A 177 -13.58 7.32 7.55
N SER A 178 -13.59 6.00 7.60
CA SER A 178 -14.47 5.21 6.73
C SER A 178 -15.91 5.68 6.88
N GLY A 179 -16.63 5.82 5.74
CA GLY A 179 -18.03 6.28 5.72
C GLY A 179 -18.22 7.81 5.82
N THR A 180 -17.18 8.64 5.94
CA THR A 180 -17.35 10.12 5.99
C THR A 180 -17.75 10.75 4.67
N GLY A 181 -17.65 10.02 3.54
CA GLY A 181 -18.04 10.55 2.24
C GLY A 181 -16.89 10.93 1.32
N LYS A 182 -15.64 10.47 1.55
CA LYS A 182 -14.48 10.75 0.68
C LYS A 182 -14.77 10.47 -0.80
N SER A 183 -15.16 9.25 -1.13
CA SER A 183 -15.49 8.83 -2.50
C SER A 183 -16.72 9.56 -3.05
N THR A 184 -17.68 9.93 -2.20
CA THR A 184 -18.83 10.76 -2.59
C THR A 184 -18.35 12.15 -3.01
N HIS A 185 -17.46 12.76 -2.23
CA HIS A 185 -16.93 14.09 -2.53
C HIS A 185 -16.07 14.09 -3.82
N SER A 186 -15.28 13.04 -4.04
CA SER A 186 -14.56 12.85 -5.32
C SER A 186 -15.51 12.78 -6.52
N LYS A 187 -16.64 12.06 -6.39
CA LYS A 187 -17.68 12.00 -7.43
C LYS A 187 -18.34 13.36 -7.68
N LEU A 188 -18.59 14.15 -6.61
CA LEU A 188 -19.12 15.50 -6.73
C LEU A 188 -18.13 16.42 -7.44
N TRP A 189 -16.83 16.32 -7.19
CA TRP A 189 -15.81 17.04 -7.94
C TRP A 189 -15.79 16.66 -9.41
N ILE A 190 -15.82 15.38 -9.75
CA ILE A 190 -15.85 14.88 -11.12
C ILE A 190 -17.09 15.39 -11.86
N LYS A 191 -18.23 15.46 -11.18
CA LYS A 191 -19.49 15.94 -11.74
C LYS A 191 -19.49 17.44 -11.99
N ASN A 192 -18.97 18.24 -11.04
CA ASN A 192 -19.19 19.70 -11.01
C ASN A 192 -17.98 20.53 -11.42
N ILE A 193 -16.77 19.99 -11.41
CA ILE A 193 -15.54 20.72 -11.75
C ILE A 193 -14.98 20.16 -13.06
N PRO A 194 -15.07 20.91 -14.17
CA PRO A 194 -14.62 20.47 -15.48
C PRO A 194 -13.15 20.02 -15.49
N GLY A 195 -12.86 18.93 -16.19
CA GLY A 195 -11.52 18.37 -16.31
C GLY A 195 -11.01 17.60 -15.09
N THR A 196 -11.91 17.28 -14.14
CA THR A 196 -11.56 16.47 -12.97
C THR A 196 -11.61 14.98 -13.29
N GLU A 197 -10.58 14.24 -12.88
CA GLU A 197 -10.48 12.78 -12.98
C GLU A 197 -10.13 12.17 -11.64
N LEU A 198 -10.63 10.95 -11.37
CA LEU A 198 -10.18 10.15 -10.23
C LEU A 198 -8.74 9.66 -10.47
N LEU A 199 -7.85 9.82 -9.49
CA LEU A 199 -6.50 9.24 -9.49
C LEU A 199 -6.47 7.91 -8.74
N ASN A 200 -7.00 7.89 -7.53
CA ASN A 200 -7.10 6.69 -6.68
C ASN A 200 -8.25 6.87 -5.68
N ASP A 201 -8.86 5.77 -5.26
CA ASP A 201 -9.93 5.79 -4.26
C ASP A 201 -9.64 4.71 -3.22
N ASP A 202 -8.87 5.05 -2.19
CA ASP A 202 -8.61 4.35 -0.94
C ASP A 202 -7.17 4.44 -0.45
N ASN A 203 -6.15 3.99 -1.24
CA ASN A 203 -4.76 3.89 -0.78
C ASN A 203 -3.76 4.51 -1.78
N PRO A 204 -3.87 5.82 -2.13
CA PRO A 204 -2.83 6.52 -2.88
C PRO A 204 -1.55 6.64 -2.06
N ILE A 205 -0.43 6.85 -2.75
CA ILE A 205 0.86 7.10 -2.11
C ILE A 205 1.18 8.59 -2.14
N LEU A 206 1.41 9.17 -0.98
CA LEU A 206 1.84 10.56 -0.81
C LEU A 206 3.36 10.59 -0.54
N ARG A 207 4.11 11.30 -1.35
CA ARG A 207 5.57 11.39 -1.22
C ARG A 207 6.06 12.81 -1.00
N LEU A 208 7.02 12.94 -0.07
CA LEU A 208 7.95 14.06 0.00
C LEU A 208 9.13 13.73 -0.90
N MET A 209 9.27 14.48 -1.99
CA MET A 209 10.31 14.28 -2.98
C MET A 209 11.66 14.84 -2.50
N PRO A 210 12.81 14.38 -3.07
CA PRO A 210 14.13 14.89 -2.70
C PRO A 210 14.32 16.40 -2.90
N ASP A 211 13.57 16.99 -3.82
CA ASP A 211 13.56 18.45 -4.07
C ASP A 211 12.68 19.24 -3.07
N GLY A 212 12.10 18.56 -2.09
CA GLY A 212 11.22 19.14 -1.08
C GLY A 212 9.77 19.32 -1.54
N SER A 213 9.41 18.94 -2.76
CA SER A 213 8.02 19.01 -3.22
C SER A 213 7.18 17.82 -2.72
N ALA A 214 5.86 18.00 -2.62
CA ALA A 214 4.92 16.93 -2.33
C ALA A 214 4.23 16.45 -3.62
N ARG A 215 4.22 15.13 -3.85
CA ARG A 215 3.50 14.50 -4.97
C ARG A 215 2.59 13.39 -4.48
N VAL A 216 1.45 13.23 -5.13
CA VAL A 216 0.53 12.11 -4.89
C VAL A 216 0.50 11.20 -6.11
N PHE A 217 0.60 9.91 -5.84
CA PHE A 217 0.65 8.83 -6.83
C PHE A 217 -0.58 7.95 -6.71
N GLY A 218 -1.09 7.49 -7.85
CA GLY A 218 -1.98 6.34 -7.87
C GLY A 218 -1.25 5.07 -7.43
N SER A 219 -2.00 4.08 -7.02
CA SER A 219 -1.48 2.81 -6.52
C SER A 219 -2.29 1.63 -7.04
N PRO A 220 -1.79 0.41 -6.91
CA PRO A 220 -2.56 -0.80 -7.22
C PRO A 220 -3.66 -1.10 -6.17
N TRP A 221 -3.70 -0.36 -5.07
CA TRP A 221 -4.65 -0.58 -3.99
C TRP A 221 -5.76 0.46 -4.06
N SER A 222 -6.98 -0.02 -4.28
CA SER A 222 -8.17 0.82 -4.39
C SER A 222 -9.32 0.15 -3.63
N GLY A 223 -10.25 0.97 -3.13
CA GLY A 223 -11.40 0.50 -2.39
C GLY A 223 -12.54 0.00 -3.29
N LYS A 224 -13.76 0.41 -2.97
CA LYS A 224 -14.97 -0.02 -3.69
C LYS A 224 -15.05 0.46 -5.13
N THR A 225 -14.30 1.50 -5.49
CA THR A 225 -14.20 2.02 -6.86
C THR A 225 -12.86 1.61 -7.45
N PRO A 226 -12.78 0.57 -8.28
CA PRO A 226 -11.54 0.17 -8.91
C PRO A 226 -10.92 1.31 -9.71
N CYS A 227 -9.71 1.74 -9.32
CA CYS A 227 -8.98 2.82 -9.98
C CYS A 227 -7.48 2.61 -9.80
N TYR A 228 -6.85 1.97 -10.77
CA TYR A 228 -5.44 1.55 -10.73
C TYR A 228 -4.65 2.33 -11.78
N LYS A 229 -4.34 3.60 -11.46
CA LYS A 229 -3.61 4.49 -12.37
C LYS A 229 -2.14 4.61 -11.93
N ASN A 230 -1.21 4.22 -12.78
CA ASN A 230 0.21 4.48 -12.60
C ASN A 230 0.53 5.91 -13.10
N LYS A 231 0.02 6.90 -12.37
CA LYS A 231 0.18 8.34 -12.63
C LYS A 231 0.49 9.04 -11.33
N ASP A 232 1.12 10.22 -11.43
CA ASP A 232 1.36 11.11 -10.30
C ASP A 232 1.20 12.57 -10.69
N VAL A 233 0.90 13.40 -9.70
CA VAL A 233 0.78 14.84 -9.84
C VAL A 233 1.28 15.56 -8.59
N PRO A 234 1.72 16.82 -8.68
CA PRO A 234 1.96 17.66 -7.50
C PRO A 234 0.70 17.74 -6.63
N VAL A 235 0.87 17.75 -5.31
CA VAL A 235 -0.26 17.94 -4.39
C VAL A 235 -0.73 19.38 -4.44
N GLY A 236 -1.99 19.61 -4.78
CA GLY A 236 -2.63 20.92 -4.72
C GLY A 236 -3.10 21.25 -3.31
N ALA A 237 -3.82 20.33 -2.68
CA ALA A 237 -4.27 20.47 -1.30
C ALA A 237 -4.66 19.11 -0.70
N ILE A 238 -4.66 19.05 0.64
CA ILE A 238 -5.23 17.97 1.43
C ILE A 238 -6.43 18.51 2.20
N VAL A 239 -7.58 17.86 2.07
CA VAL A 239 -8.85 18.30 2.64
C VAL A 239 -9.44 17.21 3.54
N ARG A 240 -9.55 17.47 4.83
CA ARG A 240 -10.27 16.59 5.76
C ARG A 240 -11.77 16.88 5.64
N ILE A 241 -12.54 15.86 5.27
CA ILE A 241 -14.01 15.95 5.21
C ILE A 241 -14.62 15.65 6.57
N ARG A 242 -15.61 16.45 6.94
CA ARG A 242 -16.47 16.29 8.11
C ARG A 242 -17.92 16.52 7.71
N GLN A 243 -18.81 15.61 8.06
CA GLN A 243 -20.23 15.76 7.81
C GLN A 243 -20.82 16.89 8.67
N ALA A 244 -21.52 17.83 8.04
CA ALA A 244 -22.14 18.96 8.70
C ALA A 244 -23.42 19.40 7.96
N PRO A 245 -24.36 20.12 8.58
CA PRO A 245 -25.57 20.61 7.91
C PRO A 245 -25.35 21.90 7.08
N PHE A 246 -24.11 22.22 6.74
CA PHE A 246 -23.70 23.39 5.95
C PHE A 246 -22.38 23.11 5.23
N ASN A 247 -22.02 23.93 4.25
CA ASN A 247 -20.75 23.86 3.52
C ASN A 247 -19.84 25.00 3.98
N LYS A 248 -18.70 24.66 4.62
CA LYS A 248 -17.69 25.61 5.06
C LYS A 248 -16.30 24.97 5.01
N ILE A 249 -15.33 25.67 4.43
CA ILE A 249 -13.95 25.21 4.38
C ILE A 249 -13.06 26.21 5.15
N GLU A 250 -12.09 25.68 5.91
CA GLU A 250 -11.11 26.47 6.66
C GLU A 250 -9.72 25.87 6.45
N ARG A 251 -8.70 26.73 6.34
CA ARG A 251 -7.31 26.32 6.30
C ARG A 251 -6.85 25.89 7.68
N LEU A 252 -6.15 24.76 7.75
CA LEU A 252 -5.61 24.21 9.00
C LEU A 252 -4.24 24.83 9.32
N GLY A 253 -3.99 25.10 10.60
CA GLY A 253 -2.63 25.37 11.08
C GLY A 253 -1.79 24.07 11.15
N THR A 254 -0.47 24.22 11.30
CA THR A 254 0.51 23.13 11.23
C THR A 254 0.17 21.93 12.13
N ILE A 255 -0.20 22.18 13.40
CA ILE A 255 -0.51 21.11 14.37
C ILE A 255 -1.75 20.32 13.93
N GLN A 256 -2.79 21.02 13.47
CA GLN A 256 -4.03 20.40 13.02
C GLN A 256 -3.82 19.62 11.70
N ALA A 257 -3.02 20.17 10.77
CA ALA A 257 -2.61 19.51 9.54
C ALA A 257 -1.85 18.21 9.85
N TYR A 258 -0.87 18.26 10.75
CA TYR A 258 -0.12 17.10 11.20
C TYR A 258 -1.04 16.00 11.77
N ALA A 259 -1.92 16.35 12.69
CA ALA A 259 -2.89 15.41 13.28
C ALA A 259 -3.84 14.81 12.22
N THR A 260 -4.19 15.60 11.20
CA THR A 260 -5.04 15.17 10.09
C THR A 260 -4.34 14.13 9.22
N LEU A 261 -3.11 14.39 8.77
CA LEU A 261 -2.34 13.45 7.99
C LEU A 261 -2.04 12.17 8.81
N MET A 262 -1.61 12.35 10.06
CA MET A 262 -1.30 11.25 10.97
C MET A 262 -2.48 10.28 11.15
N SER A 263 -3.71 10.79 11.17
CA SER A 263 -4.90 9.96 11.35
C SER A 263 -5.32 9.17 10.11
N SER A 264 -4.72 9.48 8.96
CA SER A 264 -5.08 8.87 7.66
C SER A 264 -3.91 8.16 6.98
N ALA A 265 -2.70 8.26 7.51
CA ALA A 265 -1.53 7.56 7.01
C ALA A 265 -1.41 6.19 7.66
N SER A 266 -1.18 5.16 6.84
CA SER A 266 -0.83 3.82 7.32
C SER A 266 0.46 3.89 8.12
N SER A 267 0.45 3.40 9.36
CA SER A 267 1.60 3.47 10.25
C SER A 267 1.78 2.18 11.02
N PHE A 268 3.05 1.85 11.28
CA PHE A 268 3.41 0.71 12.11
C PHE A 268 4.18 1.18 13.34
N ARG A 269 3.44 1.47 14.41
CA ARG A 269 3.96 2.05 15.67
C ARG A 269 4.93 1.14 16.46
N PRO A 270 4.84 -0.21 16.42
CA PRO A 270 5.76 -1.07 17.17
C PRO A 270 7.24 -0.95 16.76
N PHE A 271 7.53 -0.42 15.57
CA PHE A 271 8.92 -0.27 15.09
C PHE A 271 9.41 1.17 15.24
N GLN A 272 10.22 1.43 16.24
CA GLN A 272 10.72 2.79 16.53
C GLN A 272 11.37 3.45 15.30
N LYS A 273 12.27 2.76 14.60
CA LYS A 273 12.96 3.29 13.41
C LYS A 273 11.98 3.66 12.29
N LEU A 274 10.98 2.80 12.04
CA LEU A 274 9.95 3.08 11.02
C LEU A 274 9.05 4.23 11.46
N ALA A 275 8.67 4.28 12.74
CA ALA A 275 7.88 5.37 13.30
C ALA A 275 8.60 6.72 13.18
N GLU A 276 9.90 6.78 13.49
CA GLU A 276 10.71 8.00 13.34
C GLU A 276 10.80 8.47 11.89
N GLY A 277 11.01 7.55 10.94
CA GLY A 277 11.01 7.86 9.50
C GLY A 277 9.66 8.37 9.01
N TRP A 278 8.59 7.72 9.45
CA TRP A 278 7.21 8.07 9.15
C TRP A 278 6.85 9.47 9.69
N HIS A 279 7.20 9.78 10.96
CA HIS A 279 7.00 11.10 11.56
C HIS A 279 7.75 12.19 10.80
N ARG A 280 9.01 11.96 10.44
CA ARG A 280 9.83 12.90 9.66
C ARG A 280 9.20 13.20 8.29
N THR A 281 8.64 12.17 7.64
CA THR A 281 7.94 12.33 6.37
C THR A 281 6.67 13.17 6.53
N LEU A 282 5.89 12.92 7.60
CA LEU A 282 4.70 13.74 7.92
C LEU A 282 5.04 15.20 8.16
N GLU A 283 6.08 15.49 8.93
CA GLU A 283 6.54 16.85 9.22
C GLU A 283 6.91 17.60 7.93
N GLY A 284 7.68 16.94 7.06
CA GLY A 284 8.06 17.50 5.77
C GLY A 284 6.85 17.77 4.85
N LEU A 285 5.91 16.83 4.78
CA LEU A 285 4.69 16.98 3.97
C LEU A 285 3.80 18.12 4.48
N VAL A 286 3.61 18.23 5.78
CA VAL A 286 2.82 19.32 6.40
C VAL A 286 3.45 20.69 6.14
N ALA A 287 4.76 20.77 6.10
CA ALA A 287 5.47 22.02 5.85
C ALA A 287 5.24 22.57 4.42
N VAL A 288 5.00 21.70 3.43
CA VAL A 288 4.93 22.07 2.02
C VAL A 288 3.55 21.92 1.38
N THR A 289 2.58 21.32 2.13
CA THR A 289 1.25 21.04 1.57
C THR A 289 0.16 21.84 2.28
N PRO A 290 -0.66 22.63 1.57
CA PRO A 290 -1.80 23.31 2.16
C PRO A 290 -2.85 22.28 2.59
N CYS A 291 -3.27 22.37 3.87
CA CYS A 291 -4.25 21.47 4.47
C CYS A 291 -5.50 22.26 4.90
N TYR A 292 -6.65 21.63 4.71
CA TYR A 292 -7.95 22.23 5.00
C TYR A 292 -8.86 21.25 5.75
N ILE A 293 -9.87 21.79 6.41
CA ILE A 293 -11.03 21.05 6.88
C ILE A 293 -12.28 21.56 6.17
N LEU A 294 -13.05 20.64 5.63
CA LEU A 294 -14.33 20.91 4.96
C LEU A 294 -15.45 20.28 5.79
N ASP A 295 -16.26 21.16 6.40
CA ASP A 295 -17.56 20.81 6.96
C ASP A 295 -18.59 20.86 5.82
N CYS A 296 -19.24 19.75 5.47
CA CYS A 296 -20.09 19.75 4.29
C CYS A 296 -21.27 18.77 4.34
N LEU A 297 -22.28 19.14 3.53
CA LEU A 297 -23.31 18.26 3.03
C LEU A 297 -22.80 17.42 1.84
N PRO A 298 -23.42 16.30 1.51
CA PRO A 298 -23.10 15.52 0.31
C PRO A 298 -23.80 16.06 -0.92
N ASP A 299 -23.60 17.35 -1.25
CA ASP A 299 -24.25 18.07 -2.34
C ASP A 299 -23.26 18.72 -3.32
N ASP A 300 -23.78 19.23 -4.44
CA ASP A 300 -22.98 19.82 -5.50
C ASP A 300 -22.24 21.10 -5.04
N ASP A 301 -22.84 21.89 -4.16
CA ASP A 301 -22.25 23.11 -3.62
C ASP A 301 -20.98 22.82 -2.78
N ALA A 302 -20.95 21.70 -2.06
CA ALA A 302 -19.76 21.28 -1.32
C ALA A 302 -18.52 21.16 -2.21
N ALA A 303 -18.66 20.63 -3.43
CA ALA A 303 -17.55 20.50 -4.37
C ALA A 303 -17.09 21.87 -4.86
N VAL A 304 -18.00 22.78 -5.14
CA VAL A 304 -17.71 24.15 -5.62
C VAL A 304 -17.03 24.97 -4.52
N VAL A 305 -17.56 24.94 -3.30
CA VAL A 305 -16.97 25.60 -2.11
C VAL A 305 -15.55 25.10 -1.86
N CYS A 306 -15.37 23.78 -1.92
CA CYS A 306 -14.05 23.16 -1.74
C CYS A 306 -13.08 23.61 -2.84
N HIS A 307 -13.44 23.45 -4.11
CA HIS A 307 -12.61 23.79 -5.24
C HIS A 307 -12.17 25.25 -5.22
N ASN A 308 -13.11 26.19 -5.00
CA ASN A 308 -12.81 27.63 -4.99
C ASN A 308 -11.78 28.00 -3.91
N ALA A 309 -11.78 27.33 -2.78
CA ALA A 309 -10.83 27.58 -1.71
C ALA A 309 -9.44 26.99 -1.99
N VAL A 310 -9.36 25.78 -2.58
CA VAL A 310 -8.08 25.06 -2.72
C VAL A 310 -7.38 25.29 -4.05
N ALA A 311 -8.10 25.70 -5.10
CA ALA A 311 -7.51 25.96 -6.42
C ALA A 311 -6.84 27.34 -6.51
N ASN A 312 -7.23 28.30 -5.65
CA ASN A 312 -6.72 29.67 -5.60
C ASN A 312 -5.76 29.93 -4.43
N GLY A 313 -5.39 28.88 -3.67
CA GLY A 313 -4.53 28.93 -2.47
C GLY A 313 -3.06 28.64 -2.71
#